data_900ef9be254635c5396fb268ad926237
#
_entry.id   900ef9be254635c5396fb268ad926237
#
_cell.length_a   1.000
_cell.length_b   1.000
_cell.length_c   1.000
_cell.angle_alpha   90.00
_cell.angle_beta   90.00
_cell.angle_gamma   90.00
#
_symmetry.space_group_name_H-M   'P 1'
#
loop_
_entity.id
_entity.type
_entity.pdbx_description
1 polymer ?
#
loop_
_entity_poly.entity_id
_entity_poly.type
_entity_poly.pdbx_seq_one_letter_code
_entity_poly.pdbx_strand_id
1 'polypeptide(L)'
;MSKILIIEDEAAIRRVLTKILSEENDSYKVEEAEDGLQGIEKVKNEDYDLILCDIKMPKMDGVEVLEAVKKIKPEIPMVMISGHGDLETAVNTMRLGAFDYISKPPDLNRLLNTVRNALDKK
;
A
#
# COMPACT_ATOMS: atom_id res chain seq x y z
N MET A 1 14.76 -2.50 -10.81
CA MET A 1 14.51 -2.43 -9.36
C MET A 1 13.17 -1.79 -9.10
N SER A 2 12.35 -2.42 -8.27
CA SER A 2 11.03 -1.91 -7.94
C SER A 2 11.03 -1.29 -6.55
N LYS A 3 10.57 -0.06 -6.44
CA LYS A 3 10.52 0.66 -5.18
C LYS A 3 9.10 0.65 -4.63
N ILE A 4 8.94 0.09 -3.43
CA ILE A 4 7.65 -0.14 -2.81
C ILE A 4 7.56 0.65 -1.51
N LEU A 5 6.47 1.39 -1.32
CA LEU A 5 6.20 2.11 -0.07
C LEU A 5 5.10 1.40 0.70
N ILE A 6 5.33 1.13 1.98
CA ILE A 6 4.32 0.57 2.87
C ILE A 6 3.89 1.67 3.84
N ILE A 7 2.61 1.99 3.85
CA ILE A 7 2.02 2.97 4.77
C ILE A 7 1.15 2.22 5.76
N GLU A 8 1.61 2.10 6.99
CA GLU A 8 0.95 1.30 8.03
C GLU A 8 1.33 1.86 9.40
N ASP A 9 0.34 2.15 10.24
CA ASP A 9 0.59 2.74 11.56
C ASP A 9 1.05 1.72 12.61
N GLU A 10 0.70 0.44 12.45
CA GLU A 10 1.12 -0.59 13.38
C GLU A 10 2.52 -1.09 13.02
N ALA A 11 3.49 -0.79 13.88
CA ALA A 11 4.89 -1.12 13.62
C ALA A 11 5.12 -2.62 13.38
N ALA A 12 4.44 -3.48 14.14
CA ALA A 12 4.61 -4.92 14.01
C ALA A 12 4.16 -5.41 12.63
N ILE A 13 3.01 -4.93 12.15
CA ILE A 13 2.49 -5.32 10.84
C ILE A 13 3.37 -4.75 9.75
N ARG A 14 3.79 -3.51 9.87
CA ARG A 14 4.64 -2.84 8.90
C ARG A 14 5.96 -3.60 8.72
N ARG A 15 6.57 -4.04 9.83
CA ARG A 15 7.83 -4.80 9.78
C ARG A 15 7.66 -6.16 9.12
N VAL A 16 6.54 -6.84 9.41
CA VAL A 16 6.26 -8.15 8.80
C VAL A 16 6.11 -8.01 7.29
N LEU A 17 5.35 -7.02 6.83
CA LEU A 17 5.16 -6.79 5.42
C LEU A 17 6.49 -6.44 4.73
N THR A 18 7.28 -5.59 5.36
CA THR A 18 8.59 -5.21 4.83
C THR A 18 9.48 -6.44 4.67
N LYS A 19 9.51 -7.28 5.71
CA LYS A 19 10.35 -8.49 5.68
C LYS A 19 9.91 -9.45 4.58
N ILE A 20 8.61 -9.69 4.48
CA ILE A 20 8.05 -10.60 3.47
C ILE A 20 8.46 -10.14 2.06
N LEU A 21 8.27 -8.87 1.76
CA LEU A 21 8.56 -8.35 0.42
C LEU A 21 10.05 -8.28 0.14
N SER A 22 10.85 -7.88 1.12
CA SER A 22 12.29 -7.80 0.96
C SER A 22 12.93 -9.17 0.73
N GLU A 23 12.38 -10.22 1.33
CA GLU A 23 12.88 -11.57 1.17
C GLU A 23 12.37 -12.25 -0.11
N GLU A 24 11.26 -11.77 -0.65
CA GLU A 24 10.67 -12.37 -1.84
C GLU A 24 11.50 -12.11 -3.09
N ASN A 25 12.06 -10.91 -3.21
CA ASN A 25 12.79 -10.52 -4.41
C ASN A 25 13.84 -9.47 -4.06
N ASP A 26 15.10 -9.74 -4.36
CA ASP A 26 16.20 -8.82 -4.08
C ASP A 26 16.07 -7.49 -4.82
N SER A 27 15.31 -7.46 -5.91
CA SER A 27 15.10 -6.22 -6.66
C SER A 27 14.01 -5.32 -6.06
N TYR A 28 13.31 -5.78 -5.02
CA TYR A 28 12.32 -4.96 -4.33
C TYR A 28 13.02 -4.11 -3.28
N LYS A 29 12.95 -2.79 -3.44
CA LYS A 29 13.43 -1.85 -2.43
C LYS A 29 12.21 -1.36 -1.66
N VAL A 30 12.10 -1.74 -0.39
CA VAL A 30 10.93 -1.45 0.42
C VAL A 30 11.23 -0.31 1.39
N GLU A 31 10.35 0.69 1.41
CA GLU A 31 10.40 1.79 2.37
C GLU A 31 9.11 1.83 3.18
N GLU A 32 9.17 2.45 4.34
CA GLU A 32 8.06 2.46 5.29
C GLU A 32 7.66 3.88 5.66
N ALA A 33 6.36 4.08 5.85
CA ALA A 33 5.80 5.28 6.44
C ALA A 33 4.85 4.86 7.55
N GLU A 34 4.88 5.55 8.69
CA GLU A 34 4.11 5.14 9.85
C GLU A 34 2.74 5.80 9.95
N ASP A 35 2.43 6.72 9.05
CA ASP A 35 1.09 7.31 8.96
C ASP A 35 0.86 7.89 7.56
N GLY A 36 -0.37 8.34 7.33
CA GLY A 36 -0.75 8.84 6.00
C GLY A 36 -0.01 10.11 5.60
N LEU A 37 0.21 11.01 6.55
CA LEU A 37 0.92 12.26 6.25
C LEU A 37 2.36 12.00 5.83
N GLN A 38 3.05 11.12 6.55
CA GLN A 38 4.40 10.73 6.22
C GLN A 38 4.45 10.05 4.85
N GLY A 39 3.46 9.19 4.57
CA GLY A 39 3.35 8.52 3.28
C GLY A 39 3.20 9.50 2.12
N ILE A 40 2.31 10.48 2.26
CA ILE A 40 2.09 11.48 1.23
C ILE A 40 3.35 12.31 1.00
N GLU A 41 4.04 12.68 2.08
CA GLU A 41 5.28 13.45 1.98
C GLU A 41 6.34 12.68 1.19
N LYS A 42 6.48 11.38 1.46
CA LYS A 42 7.41 10.54 0.71
C LYS A 42 7.03 10.45 -0.77
N VAL A 43 5.75 10.32 -1.08
CA VAL A 43 5.29 10.24 -2.47
C VAL A 43 5.58 11.53 -3.23
N LYS A 44 5.48 12.68 -2.55
CA LYS A 44 5.81 13.96 -3.17
C LYS A 44 7.29 14.08 -3.54
N ASN A 45 8.15 13.49 -2.72
CA ASN A 45 9.60 13.68 -2.83
C ASN A 45 10.33 12.56 -3.56
N GLU A 46 9.71 11.39 -3.72
CA GLU A 46 10.35 10.23 -4.33
C GLU A 46 9.37 9.51 -5.24
N ASP A 47 9.91 8.75 -6.17
CA ASP A 47 9.09 7.94 -7.08
C ASP A 47 8.97 6.52 -6.55
N TYR A 48 7.76 5.98 -6.56
CA TYR A 48 7.48 4.62 -6.13
C TYR A 48 6.79 3.86 -7.26
N ASP A 49 7.04 2.56 -7.30
CA ASP A 49 6.41 1.68 -8.28
C ASP A 49 5.12 1.06 -7.75
N LEU A 50 4.95 1.07 -6.45
CA LEU A 50 3.78 0.49 -5.78
C LEU A 50 3.66 1.07 -4.37
N ILE A 51 2.43 1.29 -3.93
CA ILE A 51 2.15 1.68 -2.55
C ILE A 51 1.18 0.65 -1.95
N LEU A 52 1.57 0.09 -0.79
CA LEU A 52 0.68 -0.69 0.07
C LEU A 52 0.23 0.22 1.19
N CYS A 53 -1.07 0.38 1.37
CA CYS A 53 -1.59 1.34 2.34
C CYS A 53 -2.72 0.73 3.17
N ASP A 54 -2.58 0.79 4.49
CA ASP A 54 -3.65 0.39 5.40
C ASP A 54 -4.81 1.37 5.29
N ILE A 55 -6.03 0.87 5.33
CA ILE A 55 -7.22 1.72 5.26
C ILE A 55 -7.46 2.43 6.59
N LYS A 56 -7.42 1.69 7.70
CA LYS A 56 -7.69 2.27 9.02
C LYS A 56 -6.44 2.75 9.72
N MET A 57 -6.26 4.06 9.74
CA MET A 57 -5.17 4.71 10.45
C MET A 57 -5.71 5.95 11.15
N PRO A 58 -5.15 6.34 12.30
CA PRO A 58 -5.58 7.57 12.97
C PRO A 58 -5.18 8.80 12.15
N LYS A 59 -5.90 9.89 12.34
CA LYS A 59 -5.67 11.20 11.72
C LYS A 59 -6.00 11.24 10.23
N MET A 60 -5.33 10.44 9.43
CA MET A 60 -5.57 10.37 7.98
C MET A 60 -5.67 8.90 7.59
N ASP A 61 -6.83 8.46 7.16
CA ASP A 61 -7.05 7.07 6.78
C ASP A 61 -6.57 6.78 5.35
N GLY A 62 -6.59 5.50 4.99
CA GLY A 62 -6.08 5.07 3.69
C GLY A 62 -6.89 5.60 2.50
N VAL A 63 -8.18 5.88 2.69
CA VAL A 63 -9.00 6.45 1.63
C VAL A 63 -8.50 7.86 1.30
N GLU A 64 -8.22 8.65 2.34
CA GLU A 64 -7.68 10.00 2.16
C GLU A 64 -6.31 9.97 1.50
N VAL A 65 -5.47 9.00 1.88
CA VAL A 65 -4.15 8.83 1.26
C VAL A 65 -4.32 8.50 -0.22
N LEU A 66 -5.21 7.56 -0.54
CA LEU A 66 -5.47 7.17 -1.93
C LEU A 66 -5.89 8.37 -2.78
N GLU A 67 -6.84 9.16 -2.27
CA GLU A 67 -7.30 10.34 -2.98
C GLU A 67 -6.18 11.34 -3.22
N ALA A 68 -5.34 11.56 -2.19
CA ALA A 68 -4.22 12.48 -2.31
C ALA A 68 -3.18 12.00 -3.34
N VAL A 69 -2.83 10.72 -3.29
CA VAL A 69 -1.85 10.15 -4.23
C VAL A 69 -2.38 10.20 -5.66
N LYS A 70 -3.67 9.93 -5.86
CA LYS A 70 -4.27 10.00 -7.20
C LYS A 70 -4.21 11.40 -7.80
N LYS A 71 -4.19 12.43 -6.97
CA LYS A 71 -4.04 13.81 -7.44
C LYS A 71 -2.57 14.16 -7.73
N ILE A 72 -1.64 13.59 -6.97
CA ILE A 72 -0.22 13.92 -7.08
C ILE A 72 0.48 13.08 -8.15
N LYS A 73 0.32 11.76 -8.08
CA LYS A 73 0.97 10.79 -8.97
C LYS A 73 -0.01 9.65 -9.29
N PRO A 74 -1.01 9.91 -10.14
CA PRO A 74 -2.08 8.93 -10.40
C PRO A 74 -1.60 7.63 -11.05
N GLU A 75 -0.40 7.60 -11.60
CA GLU A 75 0.14 6.41 -12.26
C GLU A 75 0.62 5.35 -11.28
N ILE A 76 0.86 5.69 -10.00
CA ILE A 76 1.35 4.72 -9.02
C ILE A 76 0.21 3.81 -8.58
N PRO A 77 0.31 2.47 -8.79
CA PRO A 77 -0.72 1.57 -8.31
C PRO A 77 -0.71 1.52 -6.77
N MET A 78 -1.90 1.52 -6.19
CA MET A 78 -2.07 1.41 -4.74
C MET A 78 -2.86 0.16 -4.42
N VAL A 79 -2.32 -0.67 -3.51
CA VAL A 79 -2.99 -1.83 -2.96
C VAL A 79 -3.38 -1.50 -1.53
N MET A 80 -4.67 -1.58 -1.23
CA MET A 80 -5.18 -1.24 0.09
C MET A 80 -5.19 -2.48 0.97
N ILE A 81 -4.92 -2.30 2.27
CA ILE A 81 -4.96 -3.39 3.23
C ILE A 81 -6.11 -3.09 4.19
N SER A 82 -7.09 -3.99 4.26
CA SER A 82 -8.28 -3.77 5.05
C SER A 82 -8.40 -4.75 6.19
N GLY A 83 -8.77 -4.26 7.37
CA GLY A 83 -9.05 -5.10 8.51
C GLY A 83 -10.41 -5.77 8.39
N HIS A 84 -10.69 -6.65 9.35
CA HIS A 84 -11.97 -7.34 9.44
C HIS A 84 -13.10 -6.30 9.61
N GLY A 85 -14.13 -6.45 8.82
CA GLY A 85 -15.28 -5.52 8.88
C GLY A 85 -15.17 -4.31 7.97
N ASP A 86 -14.09 -4.17 7.23
CA ASP A 86 -13.86 -3.00 6.37
C ASP A 86 -14.11 -3.27 4.89
N LEU A 87 -14.86 -4.33 4.58
CA LEU A 87 -15.07 -4.73 3.18
C LEU A 87 -15.73 -3.64 2.35
N GLU A 88 -16.73 -2.97 2.90
CA GLU A 88 -17.42 -1.90 2.19
C GLU A 88 -16.47 -0.77 1.81
N THR A 89 -15.61 -0.37 2.75
CA THR A 89 -14.61 0.66 2.50
C THR A 89 -13.60 0.18 1.47
N ALA A 90 -13.17 -1.08 1.56
CA ALA A 90 -12.22 -1.65 0.60
C ALA A 90 -12.79 -1.62 -0.82
N VAL A 91 -14.06 -2.02 -0.98
CA VAL A 91 -14.73 -1.96 -2.29
C VAL A 91 -14.81 -0.51 -2.79
N ASN A 92 -15.07 0.44 -1.90
CA ASN A 92 -15.11 1.85 -2.27
C ASN A 92 -13.75 2.34 -2.80
N THR A 93 -12.65 1.85 -2.21
CA THR A 93 -11.32 2.25 -2.71
C THR A 93 -11.09 1.80 -4.15
N MET A 94 -11.70 0.69 -4.57
CA MET A 94 -11.60 0.25 -5.96
C MET A 94 -12.24 1.26 -6.90
N ARG A 95 -13.38 1.84 -6.49
CA ARG A 95 -14.06 2.89 -7.27
C ARG A 95 -13.22 4.16 -7.35
N LEU A 96 -12.41 4.43 -6.32
CA LEU A 96 -11.55 5.60 -6.27
C LEU A 96 -10.22 5.39 -6.99
N GLY A 97 -9.99 4.22 -7.54
CA GLY A 97 -8.83 3.96 -8.37
C GLY A 97 -7.75 3.11 -7.76
N ALA A 98 -8.00 2.44 -6.62
CA ALA A 98 -7.04 1.48 -6.09
C ALA A 98 -6.87 0.32 -7.06
N PHE A 99 -5.67 -0.23 -7.10
CA PHE A 99 -5.38 -1.38 -7.96
C PHE A 99 -6.07 -2.65 -7.43
N ASP A 100 -6.02 -2.86 -6.11
CA ASP A 100 -6.64 -4.01 -5.45
C ASP A 100 -6.70 -3.75 -3.95
N TYR A 101 -7.30 -4.68 -3.22
CA TYR A 101 -7.27 -4.66 -1.76
C TYR A 101 -7.03 -6.07 -1.23
N ILE A 102 -6.46 -6.15 -0.02
CA ILE A 102 -6.11 -7.41 0.64
C ILE A 102 -6.61 -7.34 2.08
N SER A 103 -7.26 -8.41 2.55
CA SER A 103 -7.75 -8.49 3.93
C SER A 103 -6.64 -8.82 4.92
N LYS A 104 -6.75 -8.33 6.14
CA LYS A 104 -5.86 -8.69 7.25
C LYS A 104 -6.43 -9.91 8.01
N PRO A 105 -5.58 -10.83 8.48
CA PRO A 105 -4.16 -10.94 8.15
C PRO A 105 -4.00 -11.37 6.69
N PRO A 106 -2.97 -10.87 6.00
CA PRO A 106 -2.84 -11.18 4.58
C PRO A 106 -2.44 -12.64 4.38
N ASP A 107 -3.10 -13.28 3.41
CA ASP A 107 -2.65 -14.56 2.89
C ASP A 107 -1.37 -14.27 2.11
N LEU A 108 -0.30 -14.98 2.42
CA LEU A 108 1.01 -14.75 1.82
C LEU A 108 0.96 -14.85 0.30
N ASN A 109 0.34 -15.89 -0.25
CA ASN A 109 0.25 -16.06 -1.69
C ASN A 109 -0.55 -14.95 -2.34
N ARG A 110 -1.64 -14.54 -1.72
CA ARG A 110 -2.47 -13.43 -2.21
C ARG A 110 -1.67 -12.13 -2.24
N LEU A 111 -0.95 -11.85 -1.16
CA LEU A 111 -0.12 -10.64 -1.06
C LEU A 111 0.93 -10.61 -2.17
N LEU A 112 1.69 -11.69 -2.31
CA LEU A 112 2.78 -11.74 -3.29
C LEU A 112 2.26 -11.68 -4.73
N ASN A 113 1.16 -12.36 -5.02
CA ASN A 113 0.57 -12.31 -6.36
C ASN A 113 0.04 -10.92 -6.69
N THR A 114 -0.62 -10.28 -5.72
CA THR A 114 -1.15 -8.92 -5.93
C THR A 114 -0.03 -7.93 -6.16
N VAL A 115 1.07 -8.01 -5.40
CA VAL A 115 2.23 -7.15 -5.57
C VAL A 115 2.84 -7.34 -6.96
N ARG A 116 3.05 -8.58 -7.37
CA ARG A 116 3.59 -8.87 -8.71
C ARG A 116 2.70 -8.31 -9.80
N ASN A 117 1.39 -8.52 -9.70
CA ASN A 117 0.45 -8.03 -10.70
C ASN A 117 0.45 -6.50 -10.77
N ALA A 118 0.52 -5.83 -9.64
CA ALA A 118 0.56 -4.37 -9.60
C ALA A 118 1.84 -3.84 -10.24
N LEU A 119 2.98 -4.46 -9.98
CA LEU A 119 4.25 -4.04 -10.57
C LEU A 119 4.30 -4.32 -12.08
N ASP A 120 3.67 -5.40 -12.55
CA ASP A 120 3.65 -5.75 -13.96
C ASP A 120 2.77 -4.82 -14.80
N LYS A 121 1.82 -4.12 -14.17
CA LYS A 121 0.92 -3.20 -14.87
C LYS A 121 1.58 -1.88 -15.25
N LYS A 122 2.76 -1.62 -14.77
CA LYS A 122 3.44 -0.36 -15.04
C LYS A 122 4.13 -0.35 -16.41
#